data_556be395571088619f6298b3f59aeb92
#
_entry.id   556be395571088619f6298b3f59aeb92
#
_cell.length_a   1.000
_cell.length_b   1.000
_cell.length_c   1.000
_cell.angle_alpha   90.00
_cell.angle_beta   90.00
_cell.angle_gamma   90.00
#
_symmetry.space_group_name_H-M   'P 1'
#
loop_
_entity.id
_entity.type
_entity.pdbx_description
1 polymer ?
#
loop_
_entity_poly.entity_id
_entity_poly.type
_entity_poly.pdbx_seq_one_letter_code
_entity_poly.pdbx_strand_id
1 'polypeptide(L)'
;LPQPLIVNQVKYVLIIFFVFLFSFNVISCSSKDSGSSSTSTASDDKTNVCSSSSISTRQLARSSNDYAYGVATDSSGNVYVAGGTNGGLDGNTNAGNTDLFVVKYSSSGTKQWTKQLGSSSRDSANGVATDSSGNVYVTGMTKGGLDGCKSAGVEDLFVVKYNSSGTKQWTNQLGSSSRDSANGVATDSSGNIYVTGTTYWELDGNTSAGKADLFVVKYNSSGTKQWTKQNGTDR
;
A
#
# COMPACT_ATOMS: atom_id res chain seq x y z
N LEU A 1 -15.40 -1.15 71.33
CA LEU A 1 -14.77 -1.84 70.16
C LEU A 1 -14.03 -0.81 69.31
N PRO A 2 -12.69 -0.90 69.24
CA PRO A 2 -11.91 0.05 68.44
C PRO A 2 -11.90 -0.34 66.99
N GLN A 3 -11.98 0.67 66.12
CA GLN A 3 -11.84 0.58 64.65
C GLN A 3 -10.36 0.38 64.27
N PRO A 4 -10.03 -0.40 63.23
CA PRO A 4 -8.64 -0.55 62.78
C PRO A 4 -8.21 0.61 61.88
N LEU A 5 -7.01 1.10 62.14
CA LEU A 5 -6.30 2.09 61.34
C LEU A 5 -6.00 1.54 59.92
N ILE A 6 -6.42 2.28 58.91
CA ILE A 6 -6.01 2.06 57.52
C ILE A 6 -4.62 2.68 57.31
N VAL A 7 -3.62 1.83 57.16
CA VAL A 7 -2.26 2.25 56.82
C VAL A 7 -2.22 2.49 55.31
N ASN A 8 -2.05 3.75 54.94
CA ASN A 8 -1.83 4.19 53.53
C ASN A 8 -0.41 3.77 53.11
N GLN A 9 -0.31 2.78 52.24
CA GLN A 9 0.92 2.41 51.55
C GLN A 9 1.14 3.37 50.38
N VAL A 10 2.02 4.34 50.58
CA VAL A 10 2.56 5.19 49.49
C VAL A 10 3.56 4.38 48.67
N LYS A 11 3.16 3.93 47.49
CA LYS A 11 4.09 3.31 46.54
C LYS A 11 4.91 4.40 45.87
N TYR A 12 6.21 4.42 46.16
CA TYR A 12 7.18 5.21 45.42
C TYR A 12 7.33 4.61 44.01
N VAL A 13 6.88 5.36 43.00
CA VAL A 13 7.19 5.06 41.59
C VAL A 13 8.55 5.65 41.31
N LEU A 14 9.54 4.80 41.15
CA LEU A 14 10.89 5.18 40.72
C LEU A 14 10.85 5.46 39.23
N ILE A 15 10.84 6.75 38.81
CA ILE A 15 10.96 7.15 37.43
C ILE A 15 12.45 7.18 37.11
N ILE A 16 12.92 6.16 36.36
CA ILE A 16 14.27 6.13 35.79
C ILE A 16 14.21 6.90 34.48
N PHE A 17 14.76 8.12 34.47
CA PHE A 17 15.02 8.88 33.27
C PHE A 17 16.25 8.28 32.57
N PHE A 18 16.04 7.56 31.46
CA PHE A 18 17.11 7.27 30.51
C PHE A 18 17.35 8.51 29.64
N VAL A 19 18.42 9.23 29.95
CA VAL A 19 18.94 10.28 29.08
C VAL A 19 19.67 9.59 27.90
N PHE A 20 19.04 9.50 26.75
CA PHE A 20 19.74 9.14 25.52
C PHE A 20 20.49 10.37 24.99
N LEU A 21 21.82 10.36 25.18
CA LEU A 21 22.72 11.27 24.50
C LEU A 21 22.78 10.88 22.99
N PHE A 22 22.05 11.60 22.17
CA PHE A 22 22.25 11.56 20.72
C PHE A 22 23.51 12.35 20.38
N SER A 23 24.61 11.66 20.09
CA SER A 23 25.76 12.28 19.44
C SER A 23 25.45 12.47 17.95
N PHE A 24 25.20 13.72 17.56
CA PHE A 24 25.14 14.10 16.16
C PHE A 24 26.57 14.12 15.62
N ASN A 25 26.94 13.12 14.81
CA ASN A 25 28.12 13.22 13.96
C ASN A 25 27.77 14.06 12.72
N VAL A 26 28.18 15.31 12.75
CA VAL A 26 28.18 16.16 11.55
C VAL A 26 29.41 15.78 10.74
N ILE A 27 29.21 15.05 9.63
CA ILE A 27 30.30 14.77 8.68
C ILE A 27 30.36 15.94 7.71
N SER A 28 31.42 16.73 7.86
CA SER A 28 31.80 17.78 6.92
C SER A 28 32.51 17.14 5.72
N CYS A 29 32.00 17.34 4.51
CA CYS A 29 32.73 17.03 3.28
C CYS A 29 33.78 18.08 3.02
N SER A 30 35.07 17.76 3.20
CA SER A 30 36.16 18.58 2.72
C SER A 30 36.75 17.94 1.45
N SER A 31 36.70 18.68 0.34
CA SER A 31 37.39 18.33 -0.90
C SER A 31 38.89 18.59 -0.74
N LYS A 32 39.73 17.57 -0.94
CA LYS A 32 41.18 17.76 -1.19
C LYS A 32 41.45 17.51 -2.66
N ASP A 33 41.75 18.60 -3.35
CA ASP A 33 42.44 18.54 -4.63
C ASP A 33 43.88 18.10 -4.43
N SER A 34 44.30 17.05 -5.10
CA SER A 34 45.71 16.78 -5.40
C SER A 34 45.81 16.22 -6.81
N GLY A 35 46.35 17.04 -7.70
CA GLY A 35 46.51 16.69 -9.11
C GLY A 35 47.57 15.63 -9.33
N SER A 36 47.33 14.78 -10.29
CA SER A 36 48.34 14.10 -11.11
C SER A 36 47.72 13.73 -12.44
N SER A 37 48.39 14.17 -13.50
CA SER A 37 48.01 13.93 -14.90
C SER A 37 48.32 12.51 -15.35
N SER A 38 47.33 11.83 -15.98
CA SER A 38 47.57 10.84 -17.02
C SER A 38 46.32 10.71 -17.89
N THR A 39 46.54 10.96 -19.18
CA THR A 39 45.56 10.82 -20.28
C THR A 39 45.09 9.40 -20.46
N SER A 40 43.78 9.19 -20.46
CA SER A 40 43.14 8.12 -21.21
C SER A 40 41.63 8.42 -21.39
N THR A 41 41.21 8.25 -22.62
CA THR A 41 39.92 8.39 -23.27
C THR A 41 38.66 8.26 -22.43
N ALA A 42 37.77 9.25 -22.63
CA ALA A 42 36.43 9.40 -22.02
C ALA A 42 35.49 8.27 -22.39
N SER A 43 34.79 7.77 -21.37
CA SER A 43 33.39 7.38 -21.44
C SER A 43 32.69 8.03 -20.26
N ASP A 44 31.81 8.98 -20.57
CA ASP A 44 30.98 9.69 -19.59
C ASP A 44 30.01 8.71 -18.92
N ASP A 45 30.32 8.26 -17.72
CA ASP A 45 29.36 7.74 -16.79
C ASP A 45 29.52 8.50 -15.45
N LYS A 46 28.81 9.64 -15.36
CA LYS A 46 28.67 10.38 -14.10
C LYS A 46 27.60 9.74 -13.24
N THR A 47 27.88 8.60 -12.67
CA THR A 47 27.13 8.13 -11.51
C THR A 47 27.57 8.90 -10.27
N ASN A 48 26.84 9.94 -9.91
CA ASN A 48 26.93 10.53 -8.58
C ASN A 48 26.40 9.50 -7.57
N VAL A 49 27.23 8.58 -7.16
CA VAL A 49 26.95 7.68 -6.06
C VAL A 49 27.31 8.40 -4.78
N CYS A 50 26.32 8.97 -4.08
CA CYS A 50 26.50 9.27 -2.67
C CYS A 50 26.78 7.97 -1.93
N SER A 51 28.07 7.72 -1.66
CA SER A 51 28.50 6.57 -0.88
C SER A 51 28.00 6.72 0.55
N SER A 52 27.02 5.93 0.94
CA SER A 52 26.80 5.57 2.34
C SER A 52 25.98 4.32 2.46
N SER A 53 26.42 3.40 3.31
CA SER A 53 25.67 2.31 3.93
C SER A 53 24.58 1.67 3.05
N SER A 54 24.95 0.58 2.42
CA SER A 54 24.10 -0.45 1.81
C SER A 54 22.60 -0.14 1.75
N ILE A 55 22.18 0.67 0.79
CA ILE A 55 20.80 0.65 0.32
C ILE A 55 20.63 -0.70 -0.37
N SER A 56 20.04 -1.66 0.32
CA SER A 56 19.73 -2.95 -0.30
C SER A 56 18.57 -2.76 -1.27
N THR A 57 18.86 -2.56 -2.54
CA THR A 57 17.86 -2.60 -3.59
C THR A 57 17.32 -4.02 -3.69
N ARG A 58 16.03 -4.22 -3.44
CA ARG A 58 15.36 -5.51 -3.58
C ARG A 58 14.65 -5.53 -4.93
N GLN A 59 15.16 -6.32 -5.86
CA GLN A 59 14.51 -6.53 -7.15
C GLN A 59 13.54 -7.71 -7.05
N LEU A 60 12.28 -7.49 -7.43
CA LEU A 60 11.23 -8.51 -7.49
C LEU A 60 11.07 -9.09 -8.90
N ALA A 61 11.45 -8.30 -9.91
CA ALA A 61 11.18 -8.57 -11.32
C ALA A 61 11.96 -9.77 -11.88
N ARG A 62 11.29 -10.51 -12.74
CA ARG A 62 11.88 -11.50 -13.66
C ARG A 62 11.67 -11.01 -15.09
N SER A 63 11.49 -11.90 -16.06
CA SER A 63 11.39 -11.55 -17.50
C SER A 63 10.10 -10.79 -17.93
N SER A 64 9.24 -10.40 -16.99
CA SER A 64 7.97 -9.71 -17.24
C SER A 64 7.99 -8.29 -16.68
N ASN A 65 7.07 -7.44 -17.14
CA ASN A 65 6.92 -6.08 -16.60
C ASN A 65 6.19 -6.11 -15.27
N ASP A 66 6.77 -5.43 -14.28
CA ASP A 66 6.22 -5.26 -12.95
C ASP A 66 6.17 -3.78 -12.60
N TYR A 67 5.02 -3.29 -12.17
CA TYR A 67 4.78 -1.87 -11.88
C TYR A 67 4.25 -1.73 -10.46
N ALA A 68 4.91 -0.91 -9.63
CA ALA A 68 4.44 -0.52 -8.30
C ALA A 68 3.72 0.84 -8.39
N TYR A 69 2.52 0.92 -7.82
CA TYR A 69 1.70 2.13 -7.82
C TYR A 69 1.34 2.62 -6.43
N GLY A 70 1.34 1.74 -5.44
CA GLY A 70 0.98 2.08 -4.06
C GLY A 70 2.01 1.61 -3.05
N VAL A 71 2.19 2.40 -1.98
CA VAL A 71 3.02 2.04 -0.83
C VAL A 71 2.33 2.46 0.47
N ALA A 72 2.42 1.63 1.50
CA ALA A 72 1.95 1.92 2.86
C ALA A 72 2.88 1.30 3.89
N THR A 73 2.78 1.77 5.13
CA THR A 73 3.49 1.19 6.28
C THR A 73 2.51 0.87 7.40
N ASP A 74 2.80 -0.16 8.20
CA ASP A 74 2.09 -0.40 9.45
C ASP A 74 2.80 0.24 10.65
N SER A 75 2.19 0.16 11.83
CA SER A 75 2.74 0.71 13.08
C SER A 75 4.06 0.07 13.53
N SER A 76 4.41 -1.10 12.98
CA SER A 76 5.68 -1.80 13.23
C SER A 76 6.77 -1.42 12.23
N GLY A 77 6.48 -0.50 11.30
CA GLY A 77 7.39 -0.07 10.25
C GLY A 77 7.55 -1.07 9.10
N ASN A 78 6.69 -2.10 9.00
CA ASN A 78 6.67 -2.95 7.82
C ASN A 78 6.15 -2.16 6.62
N VAL A 79 6.70 -2.45 5.44
CA VAL A 79 6.37 -1.75 4.20
C VAL A 79 5.56 -2.68 3.29
N TYR A 80 4.49 -2.16 2.73
CA TYR A 80 3.62 -2.84 1.78
C TYR A 80 3.67 -2.13 0.44
N VAL A 81 3.95 -2.86 -0.63
CA VAL A 81 4.01 -2.33 -2.00
C VAL A 81 2.97 -3.06 -2.83
N ALA A 82 2.12 -2.32 -3.53
CA ALA A 82 1.08 -2.87 -4.40
C ALA A 82 1.22 -2.37 -5.83
N GLY A 83 0.79 -3.18 -6.81
CA GLY A 83 0.90 -2.84 -8.21
C GLY A 83 0.33 -3.89 -9.16
N GLY A 84 0.88 -3.95 -10.37
CA GLY A 84 0.52 -4.91 -11.41
C GLY A 84 1.73 -5.65 -11.96
N THR A 85 1.57 -6.93 -12.26
CA THR A 85 2.60 -7.79 -12.86
C THR A 85 2.05 -8.53 -14.08
N ASN A 86 2.87 -8.65 -15.12
CA ASN A 86 2.55 -9.47 -16.30
C ASN A 86 3.11 -10.89 -16.20
N GLY A 87 3.63 -11.27 -15.03
CA GLY A 87 4.20 -12.59 -14.77
C GLY A 87 3.86 -13.14 -13.39
N GLY A 88 4.39 -14.31 -13.08
CA GLY A 88 4.26 -14.90 -11.74
C GLY A 88 5.36 -14.37 -10.80
N LEU A 89 5.00 -13.51 -9.84
CA LEU A 89 5.92 -12.99 -8.83
C LEU A 89 6.16 -14.02 -7.73
N ASP A 90 7.43 -14.28 -7.38
CA ASP A 90 7.83 -15.11 -6.25
C ASP A 90 7.16 -16.50 -6.22
N GLY A 91 6.99 -17.12 -7.38
CA GLY A 91 6.35 -18.42 -7.50
C GLY A 91 4.82 -18.41 -7.51
N ASN A 92 4.19 -17.24 -7.47
CA ASN A 92 2.76 -17.12 -7.76
C ASN A 92 2.50 -17.37 -9.26
N THR A 93 1.28 -17.80 -9.58
CA THR A 93 0.84 -18.03 -10.95
C THR A 93 0.14 -16.78 -11.47
N ASN A 94 0.51 -16.36 -12.68
CA ASN A 94 -0.24 -15.33 -13.40
C ASN A 94 -1.55 -15.94 -13.94
N ALA A 95 -2.67 -15.27 -13.65
CA ALA A 95 -4.00 -15.73 -14.05
C ALA A 95 -4.44 -15.14 -15.40
N GLY A 96 -3.79 -14.07 -15.87
CA GLY A 96 -4.21 -13.38 -17.10
C GLY A 96 -3.14 -12.48 -17.69
N ASN A 97 -3.58 -11.34 -18.26
CA ASN A 97 -2.67 -10.39 -18.88
C ASN A 97 -1.79 -9.66 -17.86
N THR A 98 -2.42 -9.12 -16.84
CA THR A 98 -1.77 -8.43 -15.73
C THR A 98 -2.53 -8.78 -14.47
N ASP A 99 -1.84 -9.22 -13.44
CA ASP A 99 -2.42 -9.49 -12.13
C ASP A 99 -2.02 -8.40 -11.14
N LEU A 100 -2.90 -8.08 -10.21
CA LEU A 100 -2.52 -7.26 -9.07
C LEU A 100 -1.58 -8.05 -8.13
N PHE A 101 -0.68 -7.33 -7.48
CA PHE A 101 0.15 -7.90 -6.42
C PHE A 101 0.21 -7.00 -5.20
N VAL A 102 0.56 -7.60 -4.07
CA VAL A 102 1.03 -6.91 -2.87
C VAL A 102 2.19 -7.67 -2.25
N VAL A 103 3.24 -6.94 -1.88
CA VAL A 103 4.45 -7.49 -1.24
C VAL A 103 4.62 -6.82 0.11
N LYS A 104 4.91 -7.62 1.13
CA LYS A 104 5.29 -7.13 2.47
C LYS A 104 6.79 -7.27 2.67
N TYR A 105 7.41 -6.21 3.15
CA TYR A 105 8.77 -6.18 3.69
C TYR A 105 8.72 -5.84 5.18
N SER A 106 9.65 -6.38 5.97
CA SER A 106 9.90 -5.92 7.33
C SER A 106 10.48 -4.50 7.33
N SER A 107 10.51 -3.85 8.48
CA SER A 107 11.19 -2.56 8.67
C SER A 107 12.69 -2.59 8.31
N SER A 108 13.32 -3.77 8.31
CA SER A 108 14.70 -3.98 7.85
C SER A 108 14.82 -4.24 6.34
N GLY A 109 13.72 -4.16 5.57
CA GLY A 109 13.71 -4.43 4.13
C GLY A 109 13.73 -5.91 3.76
N THR A 110 13.55 -6.83 4.71
CA THR A 110 13.46 -8.26 4.42
C THR A 110 12.06 -8.59 3.93
N LYS A 111 11.98 -9.19 2.71
CA LYS A 111 10.70 -9.62 2.15
C LYS A 111 10.07 -10.71 3.04
N GLN A 112 8.82 -10.52 3.42
CA GLN A 112 8.07 -11.43 4.28
C GLN A 112 7.16 -12.35 3.47
N TRP A 113 6.38 -11.77 2.57
CA TRP A 113 5.49 -12.50 1.68
C TRP A 113 5.12 -11.68 0.44
N THR A 114 4.72 -12.37 -0.62
CA THR A 114 4.12 -11.81 -1.83
C THR A 114 2.78 -12.47 -2.07
N LYS A 115 1.75 -11.68 -2.38
CA LYS A 115 0.44 -12.16 -2.83
C LYS A 115 0.14 -11.58 -4.18
N GLN A 116 -0.39 -12.43 -5.05
CA GLN A 116 -0.84 -12.10 -6.40
C GLN A 116 -2.26 -12.58 -6.56
N LEU A 117 -3.09 -11.79 -7.20
CA LEU A 117 -4.49 -12.11 -7.48
C LEU A 117 -4.83 -11.54 -8.88
N GLY A 118 -5.55 -12.30 -9.66
CA GLY A 118 -5.97 -11.86 -10.98
C GLY A 118 -7.16 -12.62 -11.52
N SER A 119 -7.71 -12.09 -12.58
CA SER A 119 -8.66 -12.73 -13.48
C SER A 119 -7.95 -13.13 -14.78
N SER A 120 -8.68 -13.66 -15.75
CA SER A 120 -8.14 -13.90 -17.10
C SER A 120 -7.82 -12.60 -17.89
N SER A 121 -8.15 -11.44 -17.33
CA SER A 121 -8.01 -10.13 -17.94
C SER A 121 -6.90 -9.31 -17.26
N ARG A 122 -7.00 -7.97 -17.35
CA ARG A 122 -6.09 -7.06 -16.69
C ARG A 122 -6.62 -6.66 -15.32
N ASP A 123 -5.80 -6.84 -14.30
CA ASP A 123 -6.07 -6.49 -12.91
C ASP A 123 -4.87 -5.71 -12.36
N SER A 124 -5.09 -4.54 -11.78
CA SER A 124 -4.01 -3.69 -11.30
C SER A 124 -4.39 -3.04 -9.99
N ALA A 125 -3.52 -3.17 -8.99
CA ALA A 125 -3.64 -2.41 -7.75
C ALA A 125 -3.06 -1.01 -7.94
N ASN A 126 -3.80 0.02 -7.50
CA ASN A 126 -3.39 1.41 -7.54
C ASN A 126 -3.13 1.99 -6.14
N GLY A 127 -3.75 1.41 -5.11
CA GLY A 127 -3.63 1.88 -3.73
C GLY A 127 -3.49 0.74 -2.74
N VAL A 128 -2.83 1.03 -1.62
CA VAL A 128 -2.69 0.13 -0.48
C VAL A 128 -2.75 0.91 0.82
N ALA A 129 -3.40 0.36 1.85
CA ALA A 129 -3.44 0.91 3.21
C ALA A 129 -3.38 -0.21 4.24
N THR A 130 -3.05 0.14 5.48
CA THR A 130 -3.06 -0.77 6.61
C THR A 130 -3.95 -0.23 7.72
N ASP A 131 -4.57 -1.11 8.53
CA ASP A 131 -5.23 -0.72 9.77
C ASP A 131 -4.33 -0.96 10.99
N SER A 132 -4.81 -0.56 12.16
CA SER A 132 -4.10 -0.70 13.44
C SER A 132 -3.83 -2.15 13.85
N SER A 133 -4.55 -3.12 13.28
CA SER A 133 -4.37 -4.55 13.48
C SER A 133 -3.38 -5.19 12.49
N GLY A 134 -2.80 -4.37 11.59
CA GLY A 134 -1.90 -4.82 10.53
C GLY A 134 -2.59 -5.53 9.37
N ASN A 135 -3.92 -5.43 9.24
CA ASN A 135 -4.58 -5.87 8.03
C ASN A 135 -4.22 -4.94 6.87
N VAL A 136 -4.18 -5.49 5.66
CA VAL A 136 -3.77 -4.80 4.45
C VAL A 136 -4.96 -4.73 3.49
N TYR A 137 -5.23 -3.55 2.99
CA TYR A 137 -6.30 -3.27 2.04
C TYR A 137 -5.68 -2.81 0.73
N VAL A 138 -5.98 -3.53 -0.35
CA VAL A 138 -5.47 -3.25 -1.70
C VAL A 138 -6.64 -2.89 -2.58
N THR A 139 -6.55 -1.80 -3.33
CA THR A 139 -7.59 -1.34 -4.23
C THR A 139 -7.04 -1.01 -5.61
N GLY A 140 -7.89 -1.05 -6.61
CA GLY A 140 -7.52 -0.75 -7.98
C GLY A 140 -8.64 -0.99 -8.97
N MET A 141 -8.30 -1.52 -10.14
CA MET A 141 -9.26 -1.85 -11.20
C MET A 141 -9.07 -3.26 -11.72
N THR A 142 -10.16 -3.87 -12.17
CA THR A 142 -10.19 -5.16 -12.86
C THR A 142 -11.04 -5.06 -14.14
N LYS A 143 -10.60 -5.77 -15.19
CA LYS A 143 -11.40 -5.96 -16.42
C LYS A 143 -12.15 -7.28 -16.45
N GLY A 144 -12.10 -8.03 -15.35
CA GLY A 144 -12.73 -9.32 -15.22
C GLY A 144 -13.43 -9.50 -13.89
N GLY A 145 -13.85 -10.72 -13.59
CA GLY A 145 -14.38 -11.07 -12.28
C GLY A 145 -13.26 -11.54 -11.36
N LEU A 146 -12.89 -10.75 -10.38
CA LEU A 146 -11.91 -11.14 -9.37
C LEU A 146 -12.55 -12.08 -8.36
N ASP A 147 -11.85 -13.19 -8.07
CA ASP A 147 -12.19 -14.08 -6.95
C ASP A 147 -13.65 -14.57 -6.98
N GLY A 148 -14.17 -14.81 -8.18
CA GLY A 148 -15.55 -15.25 -8.41
C GLY A 148 -16.61 -14.14 -8.43
N CYS A 149 -16.20 -12.87 -8.27
CA CYS A 149 -17.07 -11.74 -8.49
C CYS A 149 -17.48 -11.65 -9.97
N LYS A 150 -18.63 -11.04 -10.24
CA LYS A 150 -19.06 -10.76 -11.62
C LYS A 150 -18.63 -9.36 -12.02
N SER A 151 -18.06 -9.22 -13.21
CA SER A 151 -17.82 -7.90 -13.80
C SER A 151 -19.16 -7.24 -14.14
N ALA A 152 -19.27 -5.96 -13.80
CA ALA A 152 -20.44 -5.12 -14.08
C ALA A 152 -20.30 -4.37 -15.40
N GLY A 153 -19.05 -4.11 -15.85
CA GLY A 153 -18.80 -3.30 -17.02
C GLY A 153 -17.44 -3.51 -17.67
N VAL A 154 -16.87 -2.43 -18.16
CA VAL A 154 -15.59 -2.44 -18.89
C VAL A 154 -14.41 -2.60 -17.96
N GLU A 155 -14.44 -1.88 -16.85
CA GLU A 155 -13.50 -1.93 -15.73
C GLU A 155 -14.27 -1.70 -14.44
N ASP A 156 -14.04 -2.50 -13.43
CA ASP A 156 -14.66 -2.36 -12.12
C ASP A 156 -13.61 -2.03 -11.06
N LEU A 157 -13.96 -1.22 -10.09
CA LEU A 157 -13.13 -1.05 -8.90
C LEU A 157 -13.18 -2.29 -8.03
N PHE A 158 -12.10 -2.55 -7.30
CA PHE A 158 -12.07 -3.61 -6.30
C PHE A 158 -11.42 -3.12 -4.99
N VAL A 159 -11.70 -3.84 -3.93
CA VAL A 159 -10.92 -3.82 -2.68
C VAL A 159 -10.75 -5.25 -2.16
N VAL A 160 -9.49 -5.60 -1.83
CA VAL A 160 -9.12 -6.90 -1.26
C VAL A 160 -8.53 -6.68 0.11
N LYS A 161 -8.99 -7.44 1.11
CA LYS A 161 -8.41 -7.46 2.45
C LYS A 161 -7.55 -8.69 2.64
N TYR A 162 -6.34 -8.48 3.14
CA TYR A 162 -5.46 -9.52 3.69
C TYR A 162 -5.25 -9.26 5.18
N ASN A 163 -5.04 -10.31 5.97
CA ASN A 163 -4.54 -10.15 7.34
C ASN A 163 -3.02 -9.88 7.34
N SER A 164 -2.44 -9.63 8.51
CA SER A 164 -1.02 -9.32 8.68
C SER A 164 -0.07 -10.43 8.20
N SER A 165 -0.54 -11.69 8.12
CA SER A 165 0.20 -12.84 7.57
C SER A 165 0.03 -13.02 6.06
N GLY A 166 -0.75 -12.16 5.39
CA GLY A 166 -1.02 -12.23 3.96
C GLY A 166 -2.10 -13.25 3.59
N THR A 167 -2.92 -13.70 4.54
CA THR A 167 -4.10 -14.52 4.23
C THR A 167 -5.23 -13.62 3.78
N LYS A 168 -5.74 -13.86 2.55
CA LYS A 168 -6.88 -13.12 2.01
C LYS A 168 -8.13 -13.39 2.87
N GLN A 169 -8.81 -12.33 3.25
CA GLN A 169 -10.02 -12.39 4.07
C GLN A 169 -11.29 -12.26 3.24
N TRP A 170 -11.32 -11.29 2.36
CA TRP A 170 -12.43 -11.05 1.44
C TRP A 170 -11.99 -10.22 0.24
N THR A 171 -12.77 -10.29 -0.83
CA THR A 171 -12.68 -9.46 -2.03
C THR A 171 -14.04 -8.83 -2.29
N ASN A 172 -14.07 -7.53 -2.53
CA ASN A 172 -15.23 -6.81 -3.02
C ASN A 172 -14.90 -6.17 -4.36
N GLN A 173 -15.85 -6.29 -5.30
CA GLN A 173 -15.82 -5.66 -6.61
C GLN A 173 -17.10 -4.87 -6.77
N LEU A 174 -16.99 -3.66 -7.29
CA LEU A 174 -18.11 -2.76 -7.56
C LEU A 174 -17.85 -2.06 -8.89
N GLY A 175 -18.86 -1.94 -9.71
CA GLY A 175 -18.77 -1.27 -10.98
C GLY A 175 -20.11 -0.82 -11.53
N SER A 176 -20.01 0.02 -12.53
CA SER A 176 -21.09 0.44 -13.42
C SER A 176 -20.99 -0.32 -14.74
N SER A 177 -21.81 0.03 -15.73
CA SER A 177 -21.66 -0.51 -17.10
C SER A 177 -20.45 0.03 -17.86
N SER A 178 -19.71 0.98 -17.30
CA SER A 178 -18.57 1.67 -17.90
C SER A 178 -17.24 1.33 -17.20
N ARG A 179 -16.39 2.33 -16.99
CA ARG A 179 -15.11 2.19 -16.34
C ARG A 179 -15.17 2.78 -14.94
N ASP A 180 -14.75 1.97 -13.98
CA ASP A 180 -14.70 2.34 -12.57
C ASP A 180 -13.33 1.93 -12.02
N SER A 181 -12.53 2.89 -11.61
CA SER A 181 -11.17 2.66 -11.12
C SER A 181 -10.97 3.29 -9.77
N ALA A 182 -10.61 2.49 -8.79
CA ALA A 182 -10.16 3.01 -7.50
C ALA A 182 -8.69 3.43 -7.59
N ASN A 183 -8.38 4.61 -7.03
CA ASN A 183 -7.04 5.18 -7.03
C ASN A 183 -6.44 5.26 -5.63
N GLY A 184 -7.27 5.29 -4.58
CA GLY A 184 -6.83 5.41 -3.21
C GLY A 184 -7.69 4.64 -2.23
N VAL A 185 -7.07 4.21 -1.13
CA VAL A 185 -7.73 3.56 -0.01
C VAL A 185 -7.17 4.10 1.30
N ALA A 186 -8.04 4.27 2.30
CA ALA A 186 -7.67 4.66 3.66
C ALA A 186 -8.53 3.90 4.68
N THR A 187 -8.04 3.80 5.90
CA THR A 187 -8.75 3.21 7.03
C THR A 187 -8.90 4.22 8.16
N ASP A 188 -9.99 4.14 8.90
CA ASP A 188 -10.15 4.91 10.14
C ASP A 188 -9.83 4.05 11.38
N SER A 189 -9.80 4.68 12.55
CA SER A 189 -9.53 4.01 13.84
C SER A 189 -10.60 2.99 14.24
N SER A 190 -11.78 3.04 13.64
CA SER A 190 -12.87 2.07 13.83
C SER A 190 -12.78 0.89 12.86
N GLY A 191 -11.76 0.87 11.99
CA GLY A 191 -11.55 -0.17 10.99
C GLY A 191 -12.47 -0.05 9.78
N ASN A 192 -13.14 1.10 9.57
CA ASN A 192 -13.83 1.34 8.30
C ASN A 192 -12.84 1.61 7.18
N ILE A 193 -13.20 1.21 5.98
CA ILE A 193 -12.41 1.35 4.78
C ILE A 193 -13.07 2.36 3.85
N TYR A 194 -12.31 3.32 3.36
CA TYR A 194 -12.73 4.33 2.40
C TYR A 194 -11.95 4.14 1.13
N VAL A 195 -12.66 3.93 0.02
CA VAL A 195 -12.10 3.75 -1.31
C VAL A 195 -12.55 4.91 -2.19
N THR A 196 -11.62 5.55 -2.89
CA THR A 196 -11.91 6.67 -3.78
C THR A 196 -11.30 6.45 -5.15
N GLY A 197 -11.91 7.06 -6.16
CA GLY A 197 -11.45 6.95 -7.53
C GLY A 197 -12.33 7.69 -8.52
N THR A 198 -12.37 7.18 -9.75
CA THR A 198 -13.10 7.76 -10.86
C THR A 198 -14.06 6.74 -11.46
N THR A 199 -15.29 7.17 -11.75
CA THR A 199 -16.30 6.44 -12.50
C THR A 199 -16.69 7.22 -13.75
N TYR A 200 -17.01 6.50 -14.81
CA TYR A 200 -17.45 7.10 -16.08
C TYR A 200 -18.96 6.89 -16.33
N TRP A 201 -19.70 6.47 -15.32
CA TRP A 201 -21.14 6.25 -15.37
C TRP A 201 -21.77 6.31 -13.98
N GLU A 202 -23.06 6.05 -13.88
CA GLU A 202 -23.81 5.95 -12.62
C GLU A 202 -23.29 4.78 -11.78
N LEU A 203 -22.61 5.07 -10.68
CA LEU A 203 -22.06 4.06 -9.78
C LEU A 203 -23.01 3.83 -8.61
N ASP A 204 -23.45 2.58 -8.41
CA ASP A 204 -24.22 2.17 -7.24
C ASP A 204 -25.51 3.01 -7.03
N GLY A 205 -26.21 3.33 -8.13
CA GLY A 205 -27.45 4.09 -8.11
C GLY A 205 -27.29 5.59 -7.90
N ASN A 206 -26.05 6.12 -7.90
CA ASN A 206 -25.81 7.56 -7.93
C ASN A 206 -25.96 8.07 -9.38
N THR A 207 -26.36 9.33 -9.54
CA THR A 207 -26.46 9.99 -10.84
C THR A 207 -25.09 10.46 -11.31
N SER A 208 -24.76 10.19 -12.59
CA SER A 208 -23.57 10.75 -13.22
C SER A 208 -23.77 12.22 -13.57
N ALA A 209 -22.79 13.05 -13.27
CA ALA A 209 -22.79 14.49 -13.53
C ALA A 209 -21.78 14.89 -14.60
N GLY A 210 -21.55 14.06 -15.60
CA GLY A 210 -20.63 14.39 -16.70
C GLY A 210 -19.93 13.20 -17.31
N LYS A 211 -18.69 13.41 -17.81
CA LYS A 211 -17.92 12.35 -18.47
C LYS A 211 -17.19 11.44 -17.47
N ALA A 212 -16.71 12.01 -16.38
CA ALA A 212 -15.96 11.30 -15.36
C ALA A 212 -16.20 11.98 -14.01
N ASP A 213 -16.66 11.21 -13.05
CA ASP A 213 -17.01 11.67 -11.71
C ASP A 213 -16.07 11.05 -10.68
N LEU A 214 -15.80 11.78 -9.62
CA LEU A 214 -15.18 11.18 -8.44
C LEU A 214 -16.19 10.34 -7.66
N PHE A 215 -15.70 9.31 -6.99
CA PHE A 215 -16.50 8.56 -6.03
C PHE A 215 -15.78 8.35 -4.71
N VAL A 216 -16.56 8.08 -3.67
CA VAL A 216 -16.10 7.52 -2.39
C VAL A 216 -17.04 6.40 -1.99
N VAL A 217 -16.47 5.23 -1.68
CA VAL A 217 -17.21 4.09 -1.13
C VAL A 217 -16.71 3.81 0.28
N LYS A 218 -17.64 3.65 1.23
CA LYS A 218 -17.33 3.22 2.59
C LYS A 218 -17.72 1.76 2.78
N TYR A 219 -16.79 0.98 3.33
CA TYR A 219 -17.02 -0.37 3.85
C TYR A 219 -16.76 -0.40 5.35
N ASN A 220 -17.41 -1.30 6.08
CA ASN A 220 -17.02 -1.61 7.44
C ASN A 220 -15.87 -2.63 7.46
N SER A 221 -15.34 -2.95 8.63
CA SER A 221 -14.20 -3.86 8.82
C SER A 221 -14.44 -5.29 8.31
N SER A 222 -15.70 -5.74 8.19
CA SER A 222 -16.09 -7.03 7.61
C SER A 222 -16.24 -7.01 6.09
N GLY A 223 -16.05 -5.85 5.44
CA GLY A 223 -16.20 -5.69 3.99
C GLY A 223 -17.65 -5.39 3.55
N THR A 224 -18.57 -5.18 4.47
CA THR A 224 -19.94 -4.79 4.10
C THR A 224 -19.97 -3.32 3.67
N LYS A 225 -20.40 -3.08 2.42
CA LYS A 225 -20.58 -1.72 1.89
C LYS A 225 -21.62 -0.97 2.72
N GLN A 226 -21.29 0.23 3.16
CA GLN A 226 -22.14 1.10 3.95
C GLN A 226 -22.86 2.14 3.09
N TRP A 227 -22.12 2.80 2.22
CA TRP A 227 -22.63 3.78 1.27
C TRP A 227 -21.64 4.04 0.14
N THR A 228 -22.16 4.56 -0.97
CA THR A 228 -21.40 5.13 -2.08
C THR A 228 -21.84 6.57 -2.29
N LYS A 229 -20.90 7.45 -2.55
CA LYS A 229 -21.12 8.83 -2.97
C LYS A 229 -20.37 9.08 -4.26
N GLN A 230 -21.04 9.71 -5.21
CA GLN A 230 -20.52 10.15 -6.50
C GLN A 230 -20.73 11.64 -6.63
N ASN A 231 -19.78 12.36 -7.19
CA ASN A 231 -19.87 13.79 -7.45
C ASN A 231 -19.06 14.15 -8.69
N GLY A 232 -19.57 15.03 -9.50
CA GLY A 232 -18.96 15.51 -10.73
C GLY A 232 -19.46 16.89 -11.10
N THR A 233 -19.09 17.36 -12.28
CA THR A 233 -19.54 18.64 -12.84
C THR A 233 -20.09 18.42 -14.23
N ASP A 234 -21.26 18.97 -14.51
CA ASP A 234 -21.81 19.04 -15.86
C ASP A 234 -20.93 19.90 -16.77
N ARG A 235 -20.63 19.40 -17.95
CA ARG A 235 -20.00 20.14 -19.05
C ARG A 235 -20.69 19.86 -20.37
#